data_eaea1039387c3edac6adf23415a8bc2e
#
_entry.id   eaea1039387c3edac6adf23415a8bc2e
#
_cell.length_a   1.000
_cell.length_b   1.000
_cell.length_c   1.000
_cell.angle_alpha   90.00
_cell.angle_beta   90.00
_cell.angle_gamma   90.00
#
_symmetry.space_group_name_H-M   'P 1'
#
loop_
_entity.id
_entity.type
_entity.pdbx_description
1 polymer ?
#
loop_
_entity_poly.entity_id
_entity_poly.type
_entity_poly.pdbx_seq_one_letter_code
_entity_poly.pdbx_strand_id
1 'polypeptide(L)'
;MDFLNYFDSSIHFQLSFLNLAASEETFANSISIPPQRDAFDSIREEYTTMLQNQLARGNNGLIKTKYLTFGIDADSIKAAKPRLERIETDILNNFKRLGVAARTLDGKERLFQLHAVFHMDEQLPFQFEWDWLAPSGLSTKDFIAPSSFEFRTGKQRLRCRT
;
A
#
# COMPACT_ATOMS: atom_id res chain seq x y z
N MET A 1 19.07 15.89 -2.17
CA MET A 1 18.79 16.65 -0.93
C MET A 1 17.56 17.54 -1.05
N ASP A 2 17.26 18.09 -2.19
CA ASP A 2 16.16 19.09 -2.39
C ASP A 2 14.76 18.56 -2.06
N PHE A 3 14.51 17.26 -2.21
CA PHE A 3 13.23 16.65 -1.88
C PHE A 3 12.90 16.72 -0.38
N LEU A 4 13.88 16.46 0.48
CA LEU A 4 13.66 16.52 1.93
C LEU A 4 13.54 17.96 2.44
N ASN A 5 14.20 18.91 1.76
CA ASN A 5 14.13 20.34 2.08
C ASN A 5 12.79 20.99 1.67
N TYR A 6 11.98 20.29 0.88
CA TYR A 6 10.64 20.74 0.52
C TYR A 6 9.68 20.77 1.70
N PHE A 7 9.89 19.89 2.68
CA PHE A 7 9.02 19.74 3.84
C PHE A 7 9.44 20.73 4.93
N ASP A 8 8.60 21.71 5.20
CA ASP A 8 8.74 22.61 6.33
C ASP A 8 8.17 22.01 7.62
N SER A 9 8.31 22.72 8.73
CA SER A 9 7.84 22.28 10.04
C SER A 9 6.32 22.13 10.17
N SER A 10 5.54 22.61 9.19
CA SER A 10 4.08 22.50 9.17
C SER A 10 3.59 21.22 8.51
N ILE A 11 4.49 20.44 7.93
CA ILE A 11 4.16 19.19 7.23
C ILE A 11 4.64 18.01 8.06
N HIS A 12 3.69 17.20 8.52
CA HIS A 12 3.99 15.92 9.15
C HIS A 12 4.30 14.88 8.08
N PHE A 13 5.44 14.23 8.21
CA PHE A 13 5.95 13.31 7.22
C PHE A 13 6.30 11.95 7.85
N GLN A 14 5.85 10.87 7.23
CA GLN A 14 6.16 9.51 7.64
C GLN A 14 6.53 8.66 6.43
N LEU A 15 7.66 7.99 6.49
CA LEU A 15 8.08 6.98 5.53
C LEU A 15 7.94 5.59 6.16
N SER A 16 7.14 4.73 5.54
CA SER A 16 6.89 3.38 6.01
C SER A 16 7.41 2.35 5.00
N PHE A 17 8.08 1.33 5.51
CA PHE A 17 8.55 0.18 4.75
C PHE A 17 7.80 -1.05 5.24
N LEU A 18 7.03 -1.66 4.35
CA LEU A 18 6.25 -2.84 4.68
C LEU A 18 6.65 -4.00 3.79
N ASN A 19 6.80 -5.18 4.40
CA ASN A 19 6.88 -6.43 3.68
C ASN A 19 5.49 -7.06 3.74
N LEU A 20 4.81 -7.13 2.61
CA LEU A 20 3.47 -7.70 2.49
C LEU A 20 3.56 -9.04 1.79
N ALA A 21 2.75 -10.00 2.22
CA ALA A 21 2.59 -11.25 1.48
C ALA A 21 2.04 -10.92 0.08
N ALA A 22 2.74 -11.37 -0.95
CA ALA A 22 2.25 -11.28 -2.31
C ALA A 22 1.20 -12.36 -2.54
N SER A 23 0.08 -12.05 -3.19
CA SER A 23 -0.69 -13.11 -3.83
C SER A 23 0.15 -13.70 -4.96
N GLU A 24 0.13 -15.03 -5.10
CA GLU A 24 0.87 -15.72 -6.18
C GLU A 24 0.53 -15.13 -7.56
N GLU A 25 -0.71 -14.72 -7.76
CA GLU A 25 -1.19 -14.12 -8.98
C GLU A 25 -0.58 -12.72 -9.24
N THR A 26 -0.57 -11.85 -8.23
CA THR A 26 0.04 -10.51 -8.35
C THR A 26 1.54 -10.62 -8.61
N PHE A 27 2.17 -11.60 -8.00
CA PHE A 27 3.60 -11.86 -8.14
C PHE A 27 3.94 -12.42 -9.53
N ALA A 28 3.18 -13.41 -10.01
CA ALA A 28 3.34 -13.98 -11.35
C ALA A 28 3.17 -12.90 -12.44
N ASN A 29 2.16 -12.02 -12.29
CA ASN A 29 1.89 -10.95 -13.24
C ASN A 29 2.98 -9.87 -13.25
N SER A 30 3.63 -9.59 -12.11
CA SER A 30 4.71 -8.59 -12.05
C SER A 30 5.99 -9.00 -12.77
N ILE A 31 6.16 -10.29 -13.06
CA ILE A 31 7.37 -10.87 -13.65
C ILE A 31 7.11 -11.38 -15.08
N SER A 32 5.86 -11.34 -15.53
CA SER A 32 5.50 -11.79 -16.87
C SER A 32 6.09 -10.86 -17.93
N ILE A 33 6.90 -11.41 -18.84
CA ILE A 33 7.37 -10.69 -20.03
C ILE A 33 6.30 -10.88 -21.12
N PRO A 34 5.65 -9.79 -21.57
CA PRO A 34 4.58 -9.91 -22.56
C PRO A 34 5.10 -10.44 -23.90
N PRO A 35 4.36 -11.32 -24.58
CA PRO A 35 4.72 -11.81 -25.90
C PRO A 35 4.70 -10.68 -26.92
N GLN A 36 5.70 -10.65 -27.80
CA GLN A 36 5.82 -9.66 -28.89
C GLN A 36 5.42 -10.22 -30.26
N ARG A 37 4.97 -11.48 -30.29
CA ARG A 37 4.57 -12.23 -31.51
C ARG A 37 5.72 -12.37 -32.51
N ASP A 38 6.92 -12.60 -32.01
CA ASP A 38 8.12 -12.88 -32.81
C ASP A 38 8.69 -14.27 -32.50
N ALA A 39 9.79 -14.64 -33.18
CA ALA A 39 10.45 -15.94 -33.04
C ALA A 39 11.05 -16.18 -31.62
N PHE A 40 11.08 -15.16 -30.75
CA PHE A 40 11.67 -15.23 -29.43
C PHE A 40 10.64 -15.38 -28.30
N ASP A 41 9.37 -15.54 -28.60
CA ASP A 41 8.34 -15.65 -27.57
C ASP A 41 8.51 -16.89 -26.69
N SER A 42 8.96 -18.01 -27.25
CA SER A 42 9.29 -19.21 -26.47
C SER A 42 10.41 -18.96 -25.46
N ILE A 43 11.40 -18.16 -25.82
CA ILE A 43 12.53 -17.80 -24.93
C ILE A 43 12.02 -16.85 -23.81
N ARG A 44 11.13 -15.92 -24.12
CA ARG A 44 10.50 -15.03 -23.11
C ARG A 44 9.68 -15.81 -22.10
N GLU A 45 8.94 -16.81 -22.56
CA GLU A 45 8.15 -17.69 -21.70
C GLU A 45 9.03 -18.54 -20.77
N GLU A 46 10.07 -19.15 -21.33
CA GLU A 46 11.06 -19.91 -20.54
C GLU A 46 11.76 -19.02 -19.51
N TYR A 47 12.18 -17.82 -19.91
CA TYR A 47 12.83 -16.87 -19.02
C TYR A 47 11.88 -16.38 -17.93
N THR A 48 10.61 -16.10 -18.26
CA THR A 48 9.56 -15.76 -17.29
C THR A 48 9.40 -16.88 -16.27
N THR A 49 9.31 -18.13 -16.72
CA THR A 49 9.15 -19.30 -15.84
C THR A 49 10.39 -19.47 -14.94
N MET A 50 11.58 -19.27 -15.48
CA MET A 50 12.82 -19.33 -14.70
C MET A 50 12.84 -18.26 -13.61
N LEU A 51 12.48 -17.01 -13.93
CA LEU A 51 12.40 -15.91 -12.96
C LEU A 51 11.37 -16.18 -11.87
N GLN A 52 10.19 -16.65 -12.24
CA GLN A 52 9.14 -17.01 -11.28
C GLN A 52 9.62 -18.09 -10.31
N ASN A 53 10.26 -19.14 -10.81
CA ASN A 53 10.81 -20.20 -9.98
C ASN A 53 11.95 -19.71 -9.07
N GLN A 54 12.80 -18.82 -9.55
CA GLN A 54 13.92 -18.29 -8.77
C GLN A 54 13.45 -17.36 -7.65
N LEU A 55 12.43 -16.56 -7.91
CA LEU A 55 11.81 -15.68 -6.92
C LEU A 55 10.99 -16.44 -5.87
N ALA A 56 10.26 -17.48 -6.28
CA ALA A 56 9.58 -18.38 -5.35
C ALA A 56 10.54 -19.05 -4.36
N ARG A 57 11.77 -19.32 -4.78
CA ARG A 57 12.82 -19.89 -3.91
C ARG A 57 13.52 -18.85 -3.01
N GLY A 58 13.58 -17.58 -3.43
CA GLY A 58 14.42 -16.57 -2.79
C GLY A 58 13.68 -15.56 -1.90
N ASN A 59 12.40 -15.28 -2.15
CA ASN A 59 11.71 -14.14 -1.55
C ASN A 59 10.61 -14.47 -0.53
N ASN A 60 10.43 -15.71 -0.14
CA ASN A 60 9.38 -16.14 0.80
C ASN A 60 7.98 -15.57 0.49
N GLY A 61 7.71 -15.21 -0.77
CA GLY A 61 6.44 -14.61 -1.18
C GLY A 61 6.18 -13.19 -0.62
N LEU A 62 7.22 -12.46 -0.22
CA LEU A 62 7.07 -11.10 0.33
C LEU A 62 7.40 -10.03 -0.72
N ILE A 63 6.52 -9.05 -0.87
CA ILE A 63 6.76 -7.82 -1.63
C ILE A 63 7.10 -6.68 -0.68
N LYS A 64 8.25 -6.04 -0.91
CA LYS A 64 8.64 -4.84 -0.19
C LYS A 64 7.95 -3.62 -0.79
N THR A 65 7.08 -2.99 -0.01
CA THR A 65 6.35 -1.79 -0.41
C THR A 65 6.78 -0.61 0.44
N LYS A 66 6.89 0.55 -0.18
CA LYS A 66 7.26 1.81 0.47
C LYS A 66 6.07 2.75 0.41
N TYR A 67 5.69 3.31 1.54
CA TYR A 67 4.61 4.28 1.64
C TYR A 67 5.12 5.59 2.21
N LEU A 68 4.70 6.66 1.59
CA LEU A 68 4.91 8.01 2.04
C LEU A 68 3.58 8.57 2.52
N THR A 69 3.50 8.92 3.79
CA THR A 69 2.33 9.58 4.36
C THR A 69 2.73 11.00 4.75
N PHE A 70 1.90 11.97 4.39
CA PHE A 70 2.08 13.34 4.82
C PHE A 70 0.76 13.91 5.32
N GLY A 71 0.86 14.85 6.22
CA GLY A 71 -0.28 15.54 6.83
C GLY A 71 0.06 16.98 7.16
N ILE A 72 -0.94 17.79 7.34
CA ILE A 72 -0.81 19.20 7.74
C ILE A 72 -1.82 19.51 8.83
N ASP A 73 -1.48 20.48 9.66
CA ASP A 73 -2.43 21.07 10.59
C ASP A 73 -3.30 22.12 9.87
N ALA A 74 -4.60 22.06 10.07
CA ALA A 74 -5.54 23.00 9.50
C ALA A 74 -6.85 23.07 10.34
N ASP A 75 -7.47 24.23 10.36
CA ASP A 75 -8.71 24.49 11.11
C ASP A 75 -9.92 23.70 10.57
N SER A 76 -9.88 23.31 9.31
CA SER A 76 -10.95 22.54 8.66
C SER A 76 -10.46 21.73 7.47
N ILE A 77 -11.20 20.65 7.16
CA ILE A 77 -10.95 19.82 5.96
C ILE A 77 -11.02 20.68 4.69
N LYS A 78 -11.93 21.66 4.62
CA LYS A 78 -12.08 22.56 3.47
C LYS A 78 -10.84 23.42 3.25
N ALA A 79 -10.18 23.84 4.30
CA ALA A 79 -8.93 24.61 4.23
C ALA A 79 -7.72 23.70 3.95
N ALA A 80 -7.72 22.48 4.48
CA ALA A 80 -6.63 21.53 4.29
C ALA A 80 -6.53 20.99 2.86
N LYS A 81 -7.69 20.72 2.23
CA LYS A 81 -7.75 20.02 0.94
C LYS A 81 -6.88 20.65 -0.16
N PRO A 82 -6.98 21.95 -0.48
CA PRO A 82 -6.15 22.55 -1.53
C PRO A 82 -4.65 22.50 -1.23
N ARG A 83 -4.26 22.59 0.05
CA ARG A 83 -2.85 22.48 0.46
C ARG A 83 -2.32 21.06 0.27
N LEU A 84 -3.11 20.04 0.65
CA LEU A 84 -2.76 18.64 0.48
C LEU A 84 -2.64 18.27 -1.00
N GLU A 85 -3.58 18.72 -1.85
CA GLU A 85 -3.54 18.47 -3.30
C GLU A 85 -2.31 19.09 -3.96
N ARG A 86 -1.88 20.26 -3.48
CA ARG A 86 -0.64 20.89 -3.95
C ARG A 86 0.59 20.08 -3.54
N ILE A 87 0.68 19.70 -2.27
CA ILE A 87 1.78 18.88 -1.75
C ILE A 87 1.86 17.55 -2.49
N GLU A 88 0.74 16.90 -2.73
CA GLU A 88 0.64 15.67 -3.53
C GLU A 88 1.23 15.86 -4.92
N THR A 89 0.80 16.90 -5.62
CA THR A 89 1.29 17.21 -6.96
C THR A 89 2.80 17.44 -6.98
N ASP A 90 3.31 18.20 -6.03
CA ASP A 90 4.73 18.51 -5.93
C ASP A 90 5.57 17.27 -5.61
N ILE A 91 5.08 16.40 -4.72
CA ILE A 91 5.73 15.12 -4.40
C ILE A 91 5.77 14.20 -5.61
N LEU A 92 4.64 14.02 -6.32
CA LEU A 92 4.59 13.17 -7.51
C LEU A 92 5.51 13.67 -8.62
N ASN A 93 5.56 14.99 -8.84
CA ASN A 93 6.46 15.61 -9.80
C ASN A 93 7.94 15.41 -9.42
N ASN A 94 8.28 15.51 -8.15
CA ASN A 94 9.63 15.25 -7.67
C ASN A 94 10.04 13.78 -7.87
N PHE A 95 9.17 12.82 -7.56
CA PHE A 95 9.43 11.41 -7.84
C PHE A 95 9.59 11.13 -9.33
N LYS A 96 8.74 11.73 -10.18
CA LYS A 96 8.87 11.62 -11.63
C LYS A 96 10.22 12.13 -12.14
N ARG A 97 10.70 13.27 -11.60
CA ARG A 97 12.04 13.80 -11.94
C ARG A 97 13.18 12.88 -11.51
N LEU A 98 12.99 12.12 -10.43
CA LEU A 98 13.95 11.11 -9.95
C LEU A 98 13.83 9.76 -10.70
N GLY A 99 12.92 9.64 -11.67
CA GLY A 99 12.67 8.38 -12.38
C GLY A 99 11.97 7.32 -11.53
N VAL A 100 11.30 7.73 -10.45
CA VAL A 100 10.59 6.84 -9.55
C VAL A 100 9.10 6.91 -9.82
N ALA A 101 8.47 5.76 -10.07
CA ALA A 101 7.02 5.65 -10.18
C ALA A 101 6.40 5.74 -8.78
N ALA A 102 5.46 6.67 -8.61
CA ALA A 102 4.67 6.82 -7.39
C ALA A 102 3.23 7.11 -7.76
N ARG A 103 2.30 6.66 -6.93
CA ARG A 103 0.87 6.95 -7.08
C ARG A 103 0.24 7.19 -5.71
N THR A 104 -0.82 7.94 -5.68
CA THR A 104 -1.64 8.13 -4.48
C THR A 104 -2.50 6.90 -4.21
N LEU A 105 -2.75 6.64 -2.93
CA LEU A 105 -3.70 5.63 -2.49
C LEU A 105 -5.04 6.29 -2.21
N ASP A 106 -6.12 5.63 -2.64
CA ASP A 106 -7.46 5.98 -2.18
C ASP A 106 -7.79 5.35 -0.82
N GLY A 107 -8.99 5.64 -0.30
CA GLY A 107 -9.44 5.13 1.00
C GLY A 107 -9.55 3.59 1.03
N LYS A 108 -10.00 2.96 -0.06
CA LYS A 108 -10.13 1.50 -0.16
C LYS A 108 -8.74 0.84 -0.17
N GLU A 109 -7.82 1.39 -0.93
CA GLU A 109 -6.42 0.92 -0.98
C GLU A 109 -5.71 1.08 0.38
N ARG A 110 -6.00 2.16 1.11
CA ARG A 110 -5.49 2.35 2.46
C ARG A 110 -6.04 1.32 3.44
N LEU A 111 -7.33 1.00 3.36
CA LEU A 111 -7.94 -0.07 4.16
C LEU A 111 -7.35 -1.44 3.81
N PHE A 112 -7.13 -1.72 2.53
CA PHE A 112 -6.42 -2.92 2.09
C PHE A 112 -5.02 -3.02 2.70
N GLN A 113 -4.26 -1.94 2.68
CA GLN A 113 -2.93 -1.89 3.30
C GLN A 113 -2.98 -2.22 4.79
N LEU A 114 -3.92 -1.62 5.53
CA LEU A 114 -4.09 -1.90 6.95
C LEU A 114 -4.51 -3.35 7.21
N HIS A 115 -5.44 -3.87 6.40
CA HIS A 115 -5.85 -5.27 6.47
C HIS A 115 -4.65 -6.21 6.29
N ALA A 116 -3.82 -5.98 5.28
CA ALA A 116 -2.64 -6.80 5.02
C ALA A 116 -1.62 -6.77 6.18
N VAL A 117 -1.49 -5.65 6.90
CA VAL A 117 -0.62 -5.53 8.07
C VAL A 117 -1.18 -6.30 9.27
N PHE A 118 -2.50 -6.27 9.47
CA PHE A 118 -3.13 -6.93 10.64
C PHE A 118 -3.44 -8.41 10.42
N HIS A 119 -3.44 -8.89 9.18
CA HIS A 119 -3.76 -10.27 8.81
C HIS A 119 -2.61 -10.94 8.07
N MET A 120 -1.39 -10.83 8.61
CA MET A 120 -0.18 -11.37 7.96
C MET A 120 -0.19 -12.90 7.79
N ASP A 121 -0.86 -13.61 8.69
CA ASP A 121 -0.90 -15.07 8.71
C ASP A 121 -2.16 -15.66 8.03
N GLU A 122 -3.11 -14.81 7.66
CA GLU A 122 -4.37 -15.25 7.07
C GLU A 122 -4.43 -14.85 5.60
N GLN A 123 -4.60 -15.83 4.74
CA GLN A 123 -4.91 -15.62 3.31
C GLN A 123 -6.38 -15.23 3.10
N LEU A 124 -6.92 -14.39 3.99
CA LEU A 124 -8.29 -13.91 3.86
C LEU A 124 -8.34 -12.83 2.78
N PRO A 125 -9.20 -12.99 1.77
CA PRO A 125 -9.35 -11.97 0.75
C PRO A 125 -9.92 -10.69 1.38
N PHE A 126 -9.30 -9.56 1.07
CA PHE A 126 -9.84 -8.26 1.46
C PHE A 126 -11.13 -7.99 0.68
N GLN A 127 -12.22 -7.86 1.40
CA GLN A 127 -13.52 -7.50 0.85
C GLN A 127 -14.01 -6.23 1.52
N PHE A 128 -14.24 -5.19 0.75
CA PHE A 128 -14.75 -3.92 1.24
C PHE A 128 -15.51 -3.19 0.14
N GLU A 129 -16.75 -2.79 0.48
CA GLU A 129 -17.57 -1.90 -0.33
C GLU A 129 -18.07 -0.74 0.53
N TRP A 130 -18.08 0.46 -0.03
CA TRP A 130 -18.49 1.68 0.68
C TRP A 130 -19.94 1.60 1.17
N ASP A 131 -20.81 0.95 0.41
CA ASP A 131 -22.22 0.79 0.73
C ASP A 131 -22.47 -0.07 1.98
N TRP A 132 -21.48 -0.87 2.39
CA TRP A 132 -21.58 -1.65 3.62
C TRP A 132 -21.50 -0.77 4.87
N LEU A 133 -20.80 0.35 4.80
CA LEU A 133 -20.68 1.28 5.93
C LEU A 133 -21.82 2.30 5.97
N ALA A 134 -22.24 2.82 4.82
CA ALA A 134 -23.19 3.91 4.73
C ALA A 134 -24.58 3.58 5.30
N PRO A 135 -25.21 2.40 5.03
CA PRO A 135 -26.54 2.08 5.56
C PRO A 135 -26.53 1.71 7.04
N SER A 136 -25.43 1.16 7.55
CA SER A 136 -25.35 0.63 8.92
C SER A 136 -25.09 1.69 9.99
N GLY A 137 -24.66 2.88 9.59
CA GLY A 137 -24.20 3.92 10.50
C GLY A 137 -22.91 3.57 11.27
N LEU A 138 -22.29 2.42 10.97
CA LEU A 138 -21.03 2.01 11.56
C LEU A 138 -19.90 2.89 11.04
N SER A 139 -19.05 3.36 11.93
CA SER A 139 -17.83 4.09 11.58
C SER A 139 -16.60 3.21 11.77
N THR A 140 -15.47 3.62 11.18
CA THR A 140 -14.20 2.88 11.35
C THR A 140 -13.76 2.71 12.80
N LYS A 141 -14.14 3.63 13.68
CA LYS A 141 -13.84 3.55 15.12
C LYS A 141 -14.68 2.48 15.85
N ASP A 142 -15.80 2.04 15.29
CA ASP A 142 -16.60 0.97 15.89
C ASP A 142 -15.95 -0.41 15.76
N PHE A 143 -14.98 -0.53 14.85
CA PHE A 143 -14.16 -1.72 14.68
C PHE A 143 -12.86 -1.71 15.51
N ILE A 144 -12.56 -0.58 16.17
CA ILE A 144 -11.38 -0.44 17.01
C ILE A 144 -11.81 -0.72 18.45
N ALA A 145 -11.23 -1.75 19.08
CA ALA A 145 -11.47 -2.04 20.49
C ALA A 145 -11.06 -0.84 21.37
N PRO A 146 -11.79 -0.57 22.47
CA PRO A 146 -11.51 0.57 23.33
C PRO A 146 -10.11 0.58 23.96
N SER A 147 -9.43 -0.56 24.07
CA SER A 147 -8.06 -0.63 24.52
C SER A 147 -7.10 -0.47 23.34
N SER A 148 -6.25 0.52 23.41
CA SER A 148 -5.29 0.87 22.36
C SER A 148 -4.27 -0.21 22.02
N PHE A 149 -4.24 -1.33 22.74
CA PHE A 149 -3.24 -2.40 22.59
C PHE A 149 -3.80 -3.73 22.10
N GLU A 150 -5.12 -3.88 22.03
CA GLU A 150 -5.76 -5.10 21.53
C GLU A 150 -6.74 -4.78 20.39
N PHE A 151 -6.55 -5.46 19.29
CA PHE A 151 -7.47 -5.40 18.15
C PHE A 151 -8.13 -6.77 17.99
N ARG A 152 -9.41 -6.79 17.70
CA ARG A 152 -10.13 -8.01 17.31
C ARG A 152 -10.28 -8.04 15.80
N THR A 153 -9.79 -9.12 15.21
CA THR A 153 -9.97 -9.41 13.79
C THR A 153 -10.69 -10.76 13.67
N GLY A 154 -12.01 -10.71 13.47
CA GLY A 154 -12.80 -11.94 13.46
C GLY A 154 -12.68 -12.74 14.77
N LYS A 155 -12.12 -13.94 14.72
CA LYS A 155 -11.88 -14.80 15.89
C LYS A 155 -10.54 -14.57 16.59
N GLN A 156 -9.65 -13.78 15.98
CA GLN A 156 -8.30 -13.55 16.48
C GLN A 156 -8.21 -12.28 17.33
N ARG A 157 -7.27 -12.27 18.25
CA ARG A 157 -6.88 -11.10 19.02
C ARG A 157 -5.42 -10.77 18.70
N LEU A 158 -5.20 -9.59 18.15
CA LEU A 158 -3.87 -9.03 17.96
C LEU A 158 -3.52 -8.14 19.15
N ARG A 159 -2.40 -8.41 19.80
CA ARG A 159 -1.87 -7.59 20.87
C ARG A 159 -0.60 -6.91 20.42
N CYS A 160 -0.62 -5.58 20.36
CA CYS A 160 0.59 -4.80 20.12
C CYS A 160 1.43 -4.74 21.39
N ARG A 161 2.71 -5.09 21.29
CA ARG A 161 3.70 -4.88 22.33
C ARG A 161 4.66 -3.79 21.85
N THR A 162 4.89 -2.80 22.68
CA THR A 162 5.97 -1.81 22.51
C THR A 162 7.24 -2.34 23.13
#